data_507870aed90492d75909623dc0f97fe0
#
_entry.id   507870aed90492d75909623dc0f97fe0
#
_cell.length_a   1.000
_cell.length_b   1.000
_cell.length_c   1.000
_cell.angle_alpha   90.00
_cell.angle_beta   90.00
_cell.angle_gamma   90.00
#
_symmetry.space_group_name_H-M   'P 1'
#
loop_
_entity.id
_entity.type
_entity.pdbx_description
1 polymer ?
#
loop_
_entity_poly.entity_id
_entity_poly.type
_entity_poly.pdbx_seq_one_letter_code
_entity_poly.pdbx_strand_id
1 'polypeptide(L)'
;MSVWDEVVGQEHQVGPLRAAIDDPGSMTHAWLITGPPGSGRSYAARAFAAALQCERGGCGECRACTTALSGSHADVTLVATEKVTISIDEVRDLIGLAATSPSQGRWRVIVVEDADRMTERTSNVLLKSIEEPPPRTVWVLCAPSPQDVAVTIRSRCRIVGLRTPDPADVARLLAERDGVEPGLALECALAAQSHIGIARRLARNPEARARRDQVLALATDIRGVGDAIFAAADLVEVADADAKAATEERDAEEKAQLMTTLGVEDGGRVPPALRAQLRQLEEDQKRRATRHKRDVLDRAITDLMSLYRDVAVAQTGATVQLVNLAHEGHVRDLAARTTLADTMRCLDALGTARERLAGNVAPLLALEAMALDLRPRTPSRR
;
A
#
# COMPACT_ATOMS: atom_id res chain seq x y z
N MET A 1 4.60 25.84 2.94
CA MET A 1 4.45 24.42 3.38
C MET A 1 5.70 23.65 2.97
N SER A 2 6.27 22.81 3.84
CA SER A 2 7.44 22.00 3.49
C SER A 2 7.01 20.68 2.81
N VAL A 3 7.85 20.12 1.93
CA VAL A 3 7.63 18.77 1.37
C VAL A 3 7.57 17.68 2.43
N TRP A 4 8.11 17.95 3.63
CA TRP A 4 8.14 17.03 4.75
C TRP A 4 6.85 16.99 5.57
N ASP A 5 5.95 17.93 5.35
CA ASP A 5 4.70 18.02 6.13
C ASP A 5 3.74 16.85 5.88
N GLU A 6 3.93 16.09 4.78
CA GLU A 6 3.20 14.85 4.49
C GLU A 6 3.81 13.62 5.18
N VAL A 7 5.01 13.75 5.78
CA VAL A 7 5.75 12.65 6.43
C VAL A 7 5.48 12.68 7.93
N VAL A 8 4.25 12.34 8.27
CA VAL A 8 3.69 12.53 9.61
C VAL A 8 4.29 11.59 10.64
N GLY A 9 4.64 12.12 11.81
CA GLY A 9 5.15 11.36 12.94
C GLY A 9 6.54 10.73 12.72
N GLN A 10 7.31 11.23 11.72
CA GLN A 10 8.60 10.66 11.33
C GLN A 10 9.77 11.66 11.44
N GLU A 11 9.61 12.73 12.21
CA GLU A 11 10.56 13.85 12.27
C GLU A 11 12.00 13.39 12.56
N HIS A 12 12.17 12.46 13.51
CA HIS A 12 13.46 11.88 13.86
C HIS A 12 13.98 10.91 12.80
N GLN A 13 13.08 10.09 12.25
CA GLN A 13 13.43 9.05 11.28
C GLN A 13 13.92 9.64 9.95
N VAL A 14 13.37 10.76 9.52
CA VAL A 14 13.79 11.45 8.29
C VAL A 14 14.98 12.39 8.49
N GLY A 15 15.47 12.53 9.72
CA GLY A 15 16.65 13.35 10.04
C GLY A 15 17.84 13.06 9.12
N PRO A 16 18.24 11.81 8.87
CA PRO A 16 19.34 11.49 7.94
C PRO A 16 19.10 11.95 6.49
N LEU A 17 17.83 11.94 6.01
CA LEU A 17 17.47 12.45 4.68
C LEU A 17 17.59 13.97 4.62
N ARG A 18 17.15 14.68 5.66
CA ARG A 18 17.29 16.13 5.78
C ARG A 18 18.76 16.54 5.85
N ALA A 19 19.53 15.87 6.69
CA ALA A 19 20.97 16.12 6.81
C ALA A 19 21.71 15.97 5.46
N ALA A 20 21.31 15.00 4.64
CA ALA A 20 21.90 14.79 3.32
C ALA A 20 21.61 15.92 2.32
N ILE A 21 20.53 16.71 2.55
CA ILE A 21 20.21 17.87 1.70
C ILE A 21 21.07 19.05 2.10
N ASP A 22 21.29 19.25 3.40
CA ASP A 22 21.98 20.41 3.95
C ASP A 22 23.49 20.26 3.93
N ASP A 23 24.00 19.03 4.06
CA ASP A 23 25.42 18.70 4.14
C ASP A 23 25.84 17.69 3.06
N PRO A 24 26.66 18.11 2.06
CA PRO A 24 27.18 17.20 1.04
C PRO A 24 27.97 16.01 1.59
N GLY A 25 28.56 16.12 2.77
CA GLY A 25 29.29 15.04 3.44
C GLY A 25 28.37 13.93 3.99
N SER A 26 27.12 14.26 4.21
CA SER A 26 26.07 13.33 4.65
C SER A 26 25.33 12.67 3.49
N MET A 27 25.57 13.10 2.25
CA MET A 27 24.90 12.57 1.07
C MET A 27 25.48 11.20 0.67
N THR A 28 24.60 10.30 0.27
CA THR A 28 24.94 9.02 -0.36
C THR A 28 24.08 8.80 -1.60
N HIS A 29 24.56 7.99 -2.52
CA HIS A 29 23.92 7.73 -3.79
C HIS A 29 22.80 6.65 -3.72
N ALA A 30 22.69 5.93 -2.60
CA ALA A 30 21.68 4.88 -2.46
C ALA A 30 21.05 4.91 -1.04
N TRP A 31 19.73 4.99 -1.02
CA TRP A 31 18.93 5.02 0.19
C TRP A 31 17.92 3.90 0.18
N LEU A 32 17.71 3.26 1.32
CA LEU A 32 16.66 2.26 1.53
C LEU A 32 15.73 2.75 2.65
N ILE A 33 14.55 3.20 2.27
CA ILE A 33 13.51 3.65 3.22
C ILE A 33 12.62 2.45 3.54
N THR A 34 12.63 2.03 4.80
CA THR A 34 11.87 0.87 5.26
C THR A 34 10.85 1.26 6.31
N GLY A 35 9.83 0.42 6.49
CA GLY A 35 8.80 0.60 7.51
C GLY A 35 7.54 -0.17 7.16
N PRO A 36 6.65 -0.45 8.11
CA PRO A 36 5.43 -1.21 7.86
C PRO A 36 4.52 -0.50 6.84
N PRO A 37 3.56 -1.21 6.22
CA PRO A 37 2.55 -0.60 5.38
C PRO A 37 1.88 0.58 6.10
N GLY A 38 1.73 1.71 5.41
CA GLY A 38 1.15 2.93 5.99
C GLY A 38 2.11 3.84 6.74
N SER A 39 3.38 3.45 6.95
CA SER A 39 4.38 4.30 7.62
C SER A 39 4.79 5.57 6.85
N GLY A 40 4.35 5.73 5.61
CA GLY A 40 4.65 6.91 4.81
C GLY A 40 5.91 6.81 3.95
N ARG A 41 6.41 5.60 3.65
CA ARG A 41 7.63 5.38 2.85
C ARG A 41 7.63 6.15 1.53
N SER A 42 6.57 6.01 0.73
CA SER A 42 6.44 6.70 -0.55
C SER A 42 6.41 8.22 -0.39
N TYR A 43 5.74 8.71 0.66
CA TYR A 43 5.75 10.14 0.97
C TYR A 43 7.15 10.64 1.34
N ALA A 44 7.88 9.91 2.19
CA ALA A 44 9.26 10.24 2.57
C ALA A 44 10.22 10.22 1.37
N ALA A 45 10.08 9.22 0.50
CA ALA A 45 10.88 9.09 -0.71
C ALA A 45 10.62 10.25 -1.69
N ARG A 46 9.35 10.59 -1.93
CA ARG A 46 8.97 11.71 -2.79
C ARG A 46 9.36 13.07 -2.19
N ALA A 47 9.20 13.24 -0.88
CA ALA A 47 9.65 14.43 -0.17
C ALA A 47 11.18 14.63 -0.29
N PHE A 48 11.94 13.55 -0.13
CA PHE A 48 13.39 13.57 -0.31
C PHE A 48 13.78 13.90 -1.74
N ALA A 49 13.16 13.26 -2.74
CA ALA A 49 13.39 13.57 -4.15
C ALA A 49 13.08 15.04 -4.47
N ALA A 50 11.96 15.58 -3.97
CA ALA A 50 11.59 16.98 -4.16
C ALA A 50 12.57 17.94 -3.46
N ALA A 51 13.01 17.60 -2.25
CA ALA A 51 13.97 18.41 -1.51
C ALA A 51 15.35 18.46 -2.19
N LEU A 52 15.80 17.36 -2.80
CA LEU A 52 17.04 17.30 -3.60
C LEU A 52 17.00 18.22 -4.83
N GLN A 53 15.82 18.44 -5.43
CA GLN A 53 15.66 19.34 -6.57
C GLN A 53 15.45 20.80 -6.15
N CYS A 54 15.10 21.05 -4.90
CA CYS A 54 14.74 22.37 -4.41
C CYS A 54 15.95 23.15 -3.90
N GLU A 55 16.15 24.37 -4.38
CA GLU A 55 17.22 25.25 -3.87
C GLU A 55 17.03 25.68 -2.41
N ARG A 56 15.78 25.60 -1.90
CA ARG A 56 15.39 25.94 -0.53
C ARG A 56 15.22 24.71 0.37
N GLY A 57 15.80 23.55 -0.01
CA GLY A 57 15.76 22.32 0.81
C GLY A 57 14.38 21.67 0.96
N GLY A 58 13.45 21.93 0.02
CA GLY A 58 12.11 21.30 0.06
C GLY A 58 11.00 22.23 0.51
N CYS A 59 10.91 23.42 -0.07
CA CYS A 59 9.88 24.42 0.30
C CYS A 59 8.43 24.03 0.00
N GLY A 60 8.18 22.99 -0.83
CA GLY A 60 6.84 22.53 -1.18
C GLY A 60 6.06 23.36 -2.22
N GLU A 61 6.51 24.57 -2.54
CA GLU A 61 5.77 25.54 -3.34
C GLU A 61 6.40 25.81 -4.72
N CYS A 62 7.72 25.67 -4.84
CA CYS A 62 8.40 25.93 -6.10
C CYS A 62 8.10 24.84 -7.15
N ARG A 63 8.29 25.19 -8.43
CA ARG A 63 8.06 24.27 -9.56
C ARG A 63 8.79 22.94 -9.40
N ALA A 64 10.04 22.96 -8.91
CA ALA A 64 10.80 21.74 -8.69
C ALA A 64 10.12 20.82 -7.64
N CYS A 65 9.65 21.38 -6.51
CA CYS A 65 8.92 20.62 -5.50
C CYS A 65 7.60 20.06 -6.04
N THR A 66 6.76 20.90 -6.66
CA THR A 66 5.44 20.48 -7.12
C THR A 66 5.51 19.43 -8.22
N THR A 67 6.43 19.58 -9.17
CA THR A 67 6.62 18.58 -10.24
C THR A 67 7.27 17.28 -9.73
N ALA A 68 8.21 17.34 -8.78
CA ALA A 68 8.80 16.14 -8.19
C ALA A 68 7.79 15.34 -7.35
N LEU A 69 6.96 16.02 -6.54
CA LEU A 69 5.91 15.38 -5.76
C LEU A 69 4.82 14.73 -6.64
N SER A 70 4.45 15.37 -7.74
CA SER A 70 3.48 14.83 -8.71
C SER A 70 4.05 13.75 -9.64
N GLY A 71 5.39 13.54 -9.65
CA GLY A 71 6.05 12.59 -10.55
C GLY A 71 6.26 13.10 -11.99
N SER A 72 6.02 14.40 -12.26
CA SER A 72 6.18 15.00 -13.59
C SER A 72 7.52 15.73 -13.80
N HIS A 73 8.44 15.68 -12.83
CA HIS A 73 9.76 16.31 -12.94
C HIS A 73 10.67 15.49 -13.87
N ALA A 74 11.30 16.14 -14.87
CA ALA A 74 12.11 15.49 -15.87
C ALA A 74 13.28 14.65 -15.32
N ASP A 75 13.79 15.00 -14.13
CA ASP A 75 14.92 14.33 -13.49
C ASP A 75 14.56 13.49 -12.27
N VAL A 76 13.25 13.28 -12.00
CA VAL A 76 12.75 12.41 -10.94
C VAL A 76 11.87 11.34 -11.56
N THR A 77 12.28 10.10 -11.44
CA THR A 77 11.51 8.94 -11.91
C THR A 77 10.92 8.24 -10.72
N LEU A 78 9.58 8.18 -10.66
CA LEU A 78 8.84 7.44 -9.64
C LEU A 78 8.35 6.12 -10.23
N VAL A 79 8.75 5.00 -9.63
CA VAL A 79 8.35 3.66 -10.04
C VAL A 79 7.58 3.01 -8.91
N ALA A 80 6.28 2.83 -9.13
CA ALA A 80 5.41 1.99 -8.32
C ALA A 80 4.93 0.86 -9.22
N THR A 81 5.31 -0.38 -8.91
CA THR A 81 4.90 -1.48 -9.76
C THR A 81 3.49 -1.94 -9.46
N GLU A 82 2.70 -2.10 -10.50
CA GLU A 82 1.37 -2.71 -10.43
C GLU A 82 1.43 -4.24 -10.60
N LYS A 83 2.61 -4.76 -10.97
CA LYS A 83 2.87 -6.20 -11.15
C LYS A 83 3.25 -6.87 -9.84
N VAL A 84 3.19 -8.18 -9.80
CA VAL A 84 3.64 -8.97 -8.64
C VAL A 84 5.15 -8.85 -8.45
N THR A 85 5.91 -8.74 -9.53
CA THR A 85 7.37 -8.59 -9.52
C THR A 85 7.82 -7.52 -10.51
N ILE A 86 8.94 -6.86 -10.21
CA ILE A 86 9.61 -5.95 -11.12
C ILE A 86 10.46 -6.80 -12.09
N SER A 87 10.26 -6.62 -13.39
CA SER A 87 10.97 -7.38 -14.42
C SER A 87 12.40 -6.88 -14.63
N ILE A 88 13.23 -7.73 -15.27
CA ILE A 88 14.61 -7.35 -15.60
C ILE A 88 14.65 -6.20 -16.60
N ASP A 89 13.72 -6.15 -17.54
CA ASP A 89 13.68 -5.11 -18.57
C ASP A 89 13.29 -3.77 -17.95
N GLU A 90 12.31 -3.73 -17.02
CA GLU A 90 12.01 -2.52 -16.25
C GLU A 90 13.24 -1.99 -15.50
N VAL A 91 14.02 -2.87 -14.86
CA VAL A 91 15.25 -2.44 -14.16
C VAL A 91 16.32 -1.95 -15.14
N ARG A 92 16.45 -2.55 -16.32
CA ARG A 92 17.40 -2.07 -17.36
C ARG A 92 17.02 -0.69 -17.85
N ASP A 93 15.72 -0.42 -18.04
CA ASP A 93 15.23 0.90 -18.43
C ASP A 93 15.58 1.95 -17.35
N LEU A 94 15.38 1.60 -16.08
CA LEU A 94 15.76 2.47 -14.95
C LEU A 94 17.27 2.73 -14.90
N ILE A 95 18.10 1.73 -15.15
CA ILE A 95 19.55 1.88 -15.23
C ILE A 95 19.92 2.79 -16.39
N GLY A 96 19.27 2.66 -17.54
CA GLY A 96 19.44 3.55 -18.68
C GLY A 96 19.12 5.01 -18.35
N LEU A 97 18.00 5.25 -17.64
CA LEU A 97 17.62 6.58 -17.15
C LEU A 97 18.62 7.12 -16.12
N ALA A 98 19.05 6.29 -15.16
CA ALA A 98 20.02 6.63 -14.14
C ALA A 98 21.40 7.01 -14.73
N ALA A 99 21.75 6.45 -15.88
CA ALA A 99 23.00 6.75 -16.58
C ALA A 99 23.00 8.12 -17.27
N THR A 100 21.84 8.78 -17.41
CA THR A 100 21.76 10.11 -18.01
C THR A 100 22.00 11.21 -16.99
N SER A 101 22.72 12.27 -17.36
CA SER A 101 22.88 13.45 -16.52
C SER A 101 21.54 14.16 -16.28
N PRO A 102 21.35 14.81 -15.12
CA PRO A 102 20.16 15.63 -14.88
C PRO A 102 20.05 16.73 -15.96
N SER A 103 18.83 16.96 -16.45
CA SER A 103 18.54 17.92 -17.54
C SER A 103 18.07 19.29 -17.05
N GLN A 104 17.28 19.32 -16.00
CA GLN A 104 16.70 20.54 -15.42
C GLN A 104 17.04 20.71 -13.93
N GLY A 105 17.17 19.60 -13.22
CA GLY A 105 17.38 19.55 -11.79
C GLY A 105 18.85 19.43 -11.40
N ARG A 106 19.08 19.41 -10.08
CA ARG A 106 20.40 19.23 -9.49
C ARG A 106 20.84 17.76 -9.47
N TRP A 107 19.88 16.86 -9.37
CA TRP A 107 20.07 15.43 -9.19
C TRP A 107 19.20 14.62 -10.14
N ARG A 108 19.70 13.50 -10.62
CA ARG A 108 18.91 12.42 -11.23
C ARG A 108 18.44 11.53 -10.07
N VAL A 109 17.15 11.45 -9.81
CA VAL A 109 16.58 10.68 -8.70
C VAL A 109 15.69 9.57 -9.23
N ILE A 110 16.00 8.33 -8.86
CA ILE A 110 15.17 7.16 -9.19
C ILE A 110 14.56 6.63 -7.89
N VAL A 111 13.24 6.72 -7.76
CA VAL A 111 12.48 6.20 -6.62
C VAL A 111 11.80 4.91 -7.02
N VAL A 112 12.07 3.82 -6.32
CA VAL A 112 11.42 2.52 -6.48
C VAL A 112 10.60 2.22 -5.24
N GLU A 113 9.27 2.35 -5.32
CA GLU A 113 8.37 2.26 -4.16
C GLU A 113 8.16 0.83 -3.65
N ASP A 114 8.38 -0.18 -4.49
CA ASP A 114 8.17 -1.60 -4.17
C ASP A 114 9.45 -2.42 -4.41
N ALA A 115 10.57 -2.03 -3.79
CA ALA A 115 11.85 -2.71 -3.99
C ALA A 115 11.87 -4.17 -3.49
N ASP A 116 10.98 -4.53 -2.58
CA ASP A 116 10.70 -5.91 -2.13
C ASP A 116 10.18 -6.82 -3.25
N ARG A 117 9.67 -6.24 -4.33
CA ARG A 117 9.20 -6.99 -5.51
C ARG A 117 10.29 -7.29 -6.54
N MET A 118 11.51 -6.87 -6.29
CA MET A 118 12.66 -7.28 -7.08
C MET A 118 13.06 -8.70 -6.70
N THR A 119 13.07 -9.60 -7.70
CA THR A 119 13.66 -10.94 -7.51
C THR A 119 15.16 -10.83 -7.30
N GLU A 120 15.81 -11.87 -6.79
CA GLU A 120 17.27 -11.92 -6.64
C GLU A 120 17.99 -11.64 -7.98
N ARG A 121 17.47 -12.20 -9.08
CA ARG A 121 18.00 -11.99 -10.43
C ARG A 121 17.87 -10.53 -10.87
N THR A 122 16.75 -9.89 -10.58
CA THR A 122 16.50 -8.48 -10.89
C THR A 122 17.38 -7.57 -10.05
N SER A 123 17.53 -7.88 -8.76
CA SER A 123 18.43 -7.19 -7.83
C SER A 123 19.88 -7.21 -8.30
N ASN A 124 20.35 -8.36 -8.80
CA ASN A 124 21.72 -8.50 -9.30
C ASN A 124 22.02 -7.62 -10.53
N VAL A 125 21.01 -7.37 -11.38
CA VAL A 125 21.15 -6.45 -12.53
C VAL A 125 21.35 -5.00 -12.06
N LEU A 126 20.71 -4.61 -10.94
CA LEU A 126 20.78 -3.26 -10.37
C LEU A 126 22.11 -2.97 -9.65
N LEU A 127 22.81 -4.01 -9.15
CA LEU A 127 23.97 -3.86 -8.25
C LEU A 127 25.02 -2.89 -8.78
N LYS A 128 25.44 -3.04 -10.05
CA LYS A 128 26.46 -2.18 -10.64
C LYS A 128 26.07 -0.70 -10.65
N SER A 129 24.80 -0.41 -10.91
CA SER A 129 24.29 0.96 -10.94
C SER A 129 24.16 1.57 -9.52
N ILE A 130 24.07 0.74 -8.49
CA ILE A 130 24.09 1.17 -7.09
C ILE A 130 25.51 1.32 -6.57
N GLU A 131 26.46 0.47 -7.00
CA GLU A 131 27.86 0.53 -6.56
C GLU A 131 28.61 1.71 -7.18
N GLU A 132 28.43 1.92 -8.47
CA GLU A 132 29.14 2.92 -9.26
C GLU A 132 28.14 3.82 -10.02
N PRO A 133 27.32 4.62 -9.32
CA PRO A 133 26.35 5.48 -9.96
C PRO A 133 27.07 6.63 -10.70
N PRO A 134 26.49 7.12 -11.80
CA PRO A 134 26.94 8.34 -12.42
C PRO A 134 26.89 9.54 -11.45
N PRO A 135 27.71 10.57 -11.65
CA PRO A 135 27.69 11.77 -10.80
C PRO A 135 26.28 12.38 -10.71
N ARG A 136 25.88 12.76 -9.51
CA ARG A 136 24.57 13.36 -9.21
C ARG A 136 23.37 12.42 -9.47
N THR A 137 23.59 11.11 -9.43
CA THR A 137 22.50 10.13 -9.46
C THR A 137 22.23 9.58 -8.08
N VAL A 138 20.95 9.49 -7.69
CA VAL A 138 20.49 9.01 -6.37
C VAL A 138 19.40 7.96 -6.55
N TRP A 139 19.61 6.80 -5.93
CA TRP A 139 18.64 5.74 -5.83
C TRP A 139 17.90 5.82 -4.49
N VAL A 140 16.59 5.79 -4.50
CA VAL A 140 15.75 5.74 -3.30
C VAL A 140 14.85 4.52 -3.43
N LEU A 141 15.16 3.49 -2.66
CA LEU A 141 14.41 2.24 -2.64
C LEU A 141 13.48 2.22 -1.43
N CYS A 142 12.24 1.72 -1.59
CA CYS A 142 11.31 1.55 -0.49
C CYS A 142 10.93 0.08 -0.36
N ALA A 143 10.88 -0.42 0.89
CA ALA A 143 10.46 -1.78 1.20
C ALA A 143 9.77 -1.86 2.57
N PRO A 144 8.90 -2.85 2.84
CA PRO A 144 8.28 -3.01 4.16
C PRO A 144 9.30 -3.25 5.28
N SER A 145 10.33 -4.04 4.99
CA SER A 145 11.40 -4.37 5.93
C SER A 145 12.75 -4.44 5.19
N PRO A 146 13.89 -4.18 5.86
CA PRO A 146 15.20 -4.39 5.27
C PRO A 146 15.42 -5.83 4.79
N GLN A 147 14.78 -6.80 5.43
CA GLN A 147 14.89 -8.22 5.13
C GLN A 147 14.21 -8.60 3.80
N ASP A 148 13.26 -7.80 3.33
CA ASP A 148 12.55 -8.03 2.08
C ASP A 148 13.37 -7.61 0.85
N VAL A 149 14.53 -6.98 1.06
CA VAL A 149 15.45 -6.57 0.00
C VAL A 149 16.70 -7.45 0.03
N ALA A 150 17.17 -7.86 -1.16
CA ALA A 150 18.37 -8.66 -1.29
C ALA A 150 19.56 -8.09 -0.50
N VAL A 151 20.27 -8.95 0.24
CA VAL A 151 21.39 -8.54 1.11
C VAL A 151 22.44 -7.72 0.35
N THR A 152 22.68 -8.05 -0.91
CA THR A 152 23.61 -7.38 -1.80
C THR A 152 23.24 -5.93 -2.09
N ILE A 153 21.94 -5.62 -2.25
CA ILE A 153 21.42 -4.26 -2.39
C ILE A 153 21.46 -3.55 -1.04
N ARG A 154 20.92 -4.20 0.01
CA ARG A 154 20.79 -3.63 1.35
C ARG A 154 22.13 -3.17 1.94
N SER A 155 23.19 -3.92 1.72
CA SER A 155 24.53 -3.60 2.23
C SER A 155 25.16 -2.35 1.62
N ARG A 156 24.61 -1.86 0.50
CA ARG A 156 25.10 -0.68 -0.25
C ARG A 156 24.20 0.55 -0.07
N CYS A 157 23.11 0.40 0.62
CA CYS A 157 22.17 1.48 0.86
C CYS A 157 22.30 2.01 2.31
N ARG A 158 22.15 3.33 2.48
CA ARG A 158 21.91 3.90 3.81
C ARG A 158 20.44 3.67 4.17
N ILE A 159 20.21 2.99 5.28
CA ILE A 159 18.88 2.58 5.70
C ILE A 159 18.25 3.69 6.54
N VAL A 160 16.97 4.01 6.23
CA VAL A 160 16.10 4.90 7.01
C VAL A 160 14.86 4.11 7.39
N GLY A 161 14.73 3.77 8.67
CA GLY A 161 13.59 3.01 9.19
C GLY A 161 12.49 3.93 9.67
N LEU A 162 11.32 3.86 9.04
CA LEU A 162 10.11 4.55 9.47
C LEU A 162 9.32 3.65 10.44
N ARG A 163 8.60 4.28 11.36
CA ARG A 163 7.68 3.60 12.28
C ARG A 163 6.22 3.78 11.84
N THR A 164 5.32 3.02 12.42
CA THR A 164 3.88 3.33 12.32
C THR A 164 3.63 4.66 13.01
N PRO A 165 3.01 5.66 12.35
CA PRO A 165 2.67 6.93 12.99
C PRO A 165 1.69 6.71 14.16
N ASP A 166 1.65 7.67 15.09
CA ASP A 166 0.61 7.69 16.10
C ASP A 166 -0.75 8.00 15.43
N PRO A 167 -1.85 7.32 15.80
CA PRO A 167 -3.18 7.65 15.29
C PRO A 167 -3.56 9.13 15.45
N ALA A 168 -3.13 9.77 16.53
CA ALA A 168 -3.37 11.20 16.75
C ALA A 168 -2.65 12.09 15.72
N ASP A 169 -1.44 11.71 15.29
CA ASP A 169 -0.71 12.43 14.25
C ASP A 169 -1.40 12.30 12.89
N VAL A 170 -1.88 11.11 12.56
CA VAL A 170 -2.66 10.88 11.33
C VAL A 170 -3.99 11.64 11.37
N ALA A 171 -4.68 11.62 12.50
CA ALA A 171 -5.92 12.37 12.69
C ALA A 171 -5.71 13.89 12.52
N ARG A 172 -4.64 14.42 13.09
CA ARG A 172 -4.24 15.83 12.92
C ARG A 172 -3.99 16.18 11.45
N LEU A 173 -3.26 15.32 10.71
CA LEU A 173 -3.06 15.50 9.28
C LEU A 173 -4.39 15.59 8.51
N LEU A 174 -5.33 14.66 8.79
CA LEU A 174 -6.64 14.64 8.13
C LEU A 174 -7.46 15.89 8.46
N ALA A 175 -7.44 16.34 9.73
CA ALA A 175 -8.18 17.52 10.15
C ALA A 175 -7.61 18.81 9.55
N GLU A 176 -6.29 19.03 9.65
CA GLU A 176 -5.65 20.28 9.25
C GLU A 176 -5.51 20.42 7.74
N ARG A 177 -5.27 19.32 7.02
CA ARG A 177 -5.02 19.35 5.58
C ARG A 177 -6.19 18.95 4.71
N ASP A 178 -6.92 17.94 5.15
CA ASP A 178 -8.02 17.39 4.37
C ASP A 178 -9.37 17.98 4.81
N GLY A 179 -9.39 18.83 5.86
CA GLY A 179 -10.60 19.50 6.38
C GLY A 179 -11.61 18.53 7.00
N VAL A 180 -11.14 17.35 7.45
CA VAL A 180 -12.00 16.34 8.07
C VAL A 180 -12.34 16.76 9.50
N GLU A 181 -13.58 16.52 9.92
CA GLU A 181 -14.00 16.75 11.31
C GLU A 181 -13.11 15.95 12.27
N PRO A 182 -12.61 16.55 13.38
CA PRO A 182 -11.60 15.91 14.25
C PRO A 182 -12.00 14.54 14.82
N GLY A 183 -13.27 14.34 15.20
CA GLY A 183 -13.76 13.06 15.69
C GLY A 183 -13.72 11.98 14.62
N LEU A 184 -14.22 12.27 13.43
CA LEU A 184 -14.16 11.39 12.27
C LEU A 184 -12.70 11.13 11.85
N ALA A 185 -11.82 12.13 11.91
CA ALA A 185 -10.42 12.00 11.59
C ALA A 185 -9.72 10.96 12.50
N LEU A 186 -9.97 11.03 13.81
CA LEU A 186 -9.42 10.08 14.78
C LEU A 186 -9.99 8.67 14.56
N GLU A 187 -11.30 8.56 14.37
CA GLU A 187 -11.96 7.28 14.07
C GLU A 187 -11.36 6.62 12.82
N CYS A 188 -11.20 7.38 11.73
CA CYS A 188 -10.62 6.89 10.49
C CYS A 188 -9.13 6.54 10.65
N ALA A 189 -8.36 7.30 11.43
CA ALA A 189 -6.96 7.01 11.71
C ALA A 189 -6.79 5.70 12.49
N LEU A 190 -7.61 5.47 13.51
CA LEU A 190 -7.64 4.22 14.27
C LEU A 190 -8.09 3.04 13.41
N ALA A 191 -9.21 3.16 12.71
CA ALA A 191 -9.74 2.14 11.81
C ALA A 191 -8.74 1.75 10.72
N ALA A 192 -7.95 2.70 10.24
CA ALA A 192 -6.88 2.46 9.27
C ALA A 192 -5.59 1.95 9.91
N GLN A 193 -5.52 1.78 11.24
CA GLN A 193 -4.30 1.43 11.97
C GLN A 193 -3.13 2.34 11.57
N SER A 194 -3.39 3.64 11.52
CA SER A 194 -2.45 4.71 11.12
C SER A 194 -1.97 4.66 9.67
N HIS A 195 -2.56 3.86 8.80
CA HIS A 195 -2.24 3.87 7.38
C HIS A 195 -2.85 5.11 6.72
N ILE A 196 -2.03 6.14 6.43
CA ILE A 196 -2.46 7.47 5.96
C ILE A 196 -3.38 7.37 4.74
N GLY A 197 -3.01 6.59 3.70
CA GLY A 197 -3.83 6.46 2.49
C GLY A 197 -5.21 5.85 2.74
N ILE A 198 -5.29 4.85 3.62
CA ILE A 198 -6.56 4.21 3.99
C ILE A 198 -7.38 5.15 4.87
N ALA A 199 -6.76 5.83 5.83
CA ALA A 199 -7.44 6.81 6.68
C ALA A 199 -8.06 7.93 5.85
N ARG A 200 -7.34 8.47 4.85
CA ARG A 200 -7.87 9.45 3.87
C ARG A 200 -9.05 8.89 3.09
N ARG A 201 -8.95 7.65 2.58
CA ARG A 201 -10.04 6.99 1.85
C ARG A 201 -11.29 6.86 2.72
N LEU A 202 -11.13 6.37 3.94
CA LEU A 202 -12.25 6.25 4.90
C LEU A 202 -12.85 7.61 5.25
N ALA A 203 -12.03 8.64 5.47
CA ALA A 203 -12.51 9.97 5.82
C ALA A 203 -13.33 10.62 4.69
N ARG A 204 -12.88 10.48 3.45
CA ARG A 204 -13.48 11.15 2.28
C ARG A 204 -14.62 10.37 1.63
N ASN A 205 -14.68 9.05 1.82
CA ASN A 205 -15.65 8.19 1.13
C ASN A 205 -16.57 7.45 2.12
N PRO A 206 -17.83 7.92 2.30
CA PRO A 206 -18.81 7.26 3.14
C PRO A 206 -19.12 5.81 2.73
N GLU A 207 -19.07 5.50 1.43
CA GLU A 207 -19.29 4.15 0.93
C GLU A 207 -18.15 3.20 1.36
N ALA A 208 -16.90 3.69 1.42
CA ALA A 208 -15.79 2.90 1.93
C ALA A 208 -15.98 2.55 3.41
N ARG A 209 -16.53 3.49 4.22
CA ARG A 209 -16.90 3.21 5.61
C ARG A 209 -18.02 2.19 5.70
N ALA A 210 -19.09 2.37 4.92
CA ALA A 210 -20.21 1.44 4.91
C ALA A 210 -19.78 0.00 4.49
N ARG A 211 -18.90 -0.13 3.50
CA ARG A 211 -18.32 -1.44 3.14
C ARG A 211 -17.51 -2.06 4.28
N ARG A 212 -16.72 -1.25 4.99
CA ARG A 212 -15.99 -1.72 6.16
C ARG A 212 -16.93 -2.20 7.27
N ASP A 213 -18.02 -1.46 7.53
CA ASP A 213 -19.02 -1.83 8.51
C ASP A 213 -19.69 -3.16 8.17
N GLN A 214 -20.00 -3.39 6.87
CA GLN A 214 -20.52 -4.68 6.38
C GLN A 214 -19.52 -5.82 6.63
N VAL A 215 -18.24 -5.60 6.36
CA VAL A 215 -17.19 -6.60 6.65
C VAL A 215 -17.14 -6.93 8.14
N LEU A 216 -17.17 -5.91 9.01
CA LEU A 216 -17.12 -6.13 10.47
C LEU A 216 -18.38 -6.85 10.99
N ALA A 217 -19.55 -6.61 10.38
CA ALA A 217 -20.79 -7.28 10.74
C ALA A 217 -20.72 -8.80 10.50
N LEU A 218 -19.92 -9.28 9.54
CA LEU A 218 -19.76 -10.72 9.30
C LEU A 218 -19.33 -11.50 10.54
N ALA A 219 -18.53 -10.88 11.42
CA ALA A 219 -18.09 -11.52 12.68
C ALA A 219 -19.25 -11.87 13.62
N THR A 220 -20.38 -11.16 13.52
CA THR A 220 -21.59 -11.37 14.32
C THR A 220 -22.66 -12.18 13.60
N ASP A 221 -22.66 -12.15 12.28
CA ASP A 221 -23.73 -12.69 11.44
C ASP A 221 -23.50 -14.16 11.06
N ILE A 222 -22.24 -14.61 11.06
CA ILE A 222 -21.92 -16.03 10.80
C ILE A 222 -22.32 -16.89 12.00
N ARG A 223 -23.44 -17.60 11.89
CA ARG A 223 -23.97 -18.50 12.93
C ARG A 223 -23.91 -19.97 12.53
N GLY A 224 -24.01 -20.24 11.24
CA GLY A 224 -24.07 -21.60 10.67
C GLY A 224 -23.14 -21.79 9.47
N VAL A 225 -23.14 -23.01 8.93
CA VAL A 225 -22.36 -23.35 7.72
C VAL A 225 -22.84 -22.55 6.53
N GLY A 226 -24.17 -22.41 6.36
CA GLY A 226 -24.76 -21.65 5.27
C GLY A 226 -24.32 -20.21 5.28
N ASP A 227 -24.41 -19.55 6.45
CA ASP A 227 -24.01 -18.15 6.60
C ASP A 227 -22.52 -17.96 6.25
N ALA A 228 -21.66 -18.89 6.66
CA ALA A 228 -20.22 -18.84 6.38
C ALA A 228 -19.93 -18.91 4.85
N ILE A 229 -20.64 -19.78 4.13
CA ILE A 229 -20.47 -19.92 2.68
C ILE A 229 -20.97 -18.66 1.96
N PHE A 230 -22.15 -18.15 2.34
CA PHE A 230 -22.68 -16.90 1.76
C PHE A 230 -21.76 -15.72 2.05
N ALA A 231 -21.31 -15.54 3.29
CA ALA A 231 -20.38 -14.48 3.66
C ALA A 231 -19.07 -14.51 2.85
N ALA A 232 -18.53 -15.70 2.59
CA ALA A 232 -17.34 -15.84 1.75
C ALA A 232 -17.60 -15.46 0.29
N ALA A 233 -18.76 -15.85 -0.26
CA ALA A 233 -19.17 -15.49 -1.61
C ALA A 233 -19.38 -13.97 -1.75
N ASP A 234 -20.08 -13.35 -0.81
CA ASP A 234 -20.34 -11.91 -0.77
C ASP A 234 -19.04 -11.09 -0.71
N LEU A 235 -18.08 -11.53 0.12
CA LEU A 235 -16.75 -10.87 0.18
C LEU A 235 -16.02 -10.92 -1.17
N VAL A 236 -16.10 -12.05 -1.87
CA VAL A 236 -15.48 -12.20 -3.20
C VAL A 236 -16.17 -11.29 -4.21
N GLU A 237 -17.51 -11.25 -4.21
CA GLU A 237 -18.31 -10.42 -5.12
C GLU A 237 -18.04 -8.93 -4.91
N VAL A 238 -18.03 -8.47 -3.65
CA VAL A 238 -17.69 -7.08 -3.30
C VAL A 238 -16.27 -6.72 -3.76
N ALA A 239 -15.31 -7.63 -3.58
CA ALA A 239 -13.94 -7.39 -4.01
C ALA A 239 -13.81 -7.36 -5.55
N ASP A 240 -14.57 -8.17 -6.28
CA ASP A 240 -14.62 -8.15 -7.74
C ASP A 240 -15.25 -6.84 -8.25
N ALA A 241 -16.34 -6.39 -7.63
CA ALA A 241 -17.00 -5.14 -7.98
C ALA A 241 -16.09 -3.91 -7.71
N ASP A 242 -15.42 -3.88 -6.55
CA ASP A 242 -14.49 -2.79 -6.20
C ASP A 242 -13.27 -2.77 -7.15
N ALA A 243 -12.74 -3.94 -7.51
CA ALA A 243 -11.64 -4.07 -8.46
C ALA A 243 -12.04 -3.56 -9.86
N LYS A 244 -13.21 -3.94 -10.34
CA LYS A 244 -13.74 -3.50 -11.62
C LYS A 244 -13.95 -1.98 -11.63
N ALA A 245 -14.63 -1.43 -10.64
CA ALA A 245 -14.91 0.01 -10.55
C ALA A 245 -13.62 0.85 -10.46
N ALA A 246 -12.58 0.34 -9.76
CA ALA A 246 -11.31 1.05 -9.62
C ALA A 246 -10.45 1.08 -10.89
N THR A 247 -10.69 0.16 -11.84
CA THR A 247 -9.84 0.03 -13.04
C THR A 247 -10.58 0.39 -14.34
N GLU A 248 -11.91 0.37 -14.36
CA GLU A 248 -12.74 0.44 -15.58
C GLU A 248 -12.47 1.71 -16.41
N GLU A 249 -12.46 2.88 -15.79
CA GLU A 249 -12.22 4.15 -16.46
C GLU A 249 -10.80 4.21 -17.07
N ARG A 250 -9.80 3.88 -16.27
CA ARG A 250 -8.40 3.85 -16.69
C ARG A 250 -8.15 2.80 -17.78
N ASP A 251 -8.73 1.61 -17.64
CA ASP A 251 -8.58 0.52 -18.62
C ASP A 251 -9.20 0.91 -19.97
N ALA A 252 -10.34 1.63 -19.94
CA ALA A 252 -10.96 2.18 -21.14
C ALA A 252 -10.10 3.27 -21.79
N GLU A 253 -9.54 4.20 -21.00
CA GLU A 253 -8.66 5.25 -21.50
C GLU A 253 -7.37 4.69 -22.10
N GLU A 254 -6.70 3.74 -21.42
CA GLU A 254 -5.49 3.08 -21.92
C GLU A 254 -5.76 2.36 -23.26
N LYS A 255 -6.90 1.68 -23.36
CA LYS A 255 -7.31 0.99 -24.60
C LYS A 255 -7.57 1.99 -25.72
N ALA A 256 -8.29 3.08 -25.44
CA ALA A 256 -8.56 4.14 -26.43
C ALA A 256 -7.25 4.81 -26.88
N GLN A 257 -6.34 5.12 -25.96
CA GLN A 257 -5.05 5.71 -26.27
C GLN A 257 -4.17 4.80 -27.12
N LEU A 258 -4.15 3.49 -26.80
CA LEU A 258 -3.43 2.48 -27.60
C LEU A 258 -4.03 2.42 -29.02
N MET A 259 -5.35 2.36 -29.18
CA MET A 259 -6.03 2.33 -30.49
C MET A 259 -5.69 3.57 -31.32
N THR A 260 -5.74 4.76 -30.71
CA THR A 260 -5.37 6.02 -31.35
C THR A 260 -3.90 6.03 -31.80
N THR A 261 -2.99 5.59 -30.93
CA THR A 261 -1.55 5.50 -31.23
C THR A 261 -1.26 4.54 -32.39
N LEU A 262 -2.06 3.49 -32.50
CA LEU A 262 -1.92 2.48 -33.55
C LEU A 262 -2.70 2.84 -34.83
N GLY A 263 -3.36 4.03 -34.89
CA GLY A 263 -4.08 4.51 -36.07
C GLY A 263 -5.34 3.69 -36.41
N VAL A 264 -5.93 3.02 -35.42
CA VAL A 264 -7.18 2.26 -35.58
C VAL A 264 -8.35 3.17 -35.20
N GLU A 265 -9.24 3.45 -36.17
CA GLU A 265 -10.49 4.20 -35.93
C GLU A 265 -11.43 3.44 -35.00
N ASP A 266 -12.25 4.17 -34.25
CA ASP A 266 -13.22 3.60 -33.32
C ASP A 266 -14.17 2.61 -34.02
N GLY A 267 -14.19 1.35 -33.55
CA GLY A 267 -14.95 0.27 -34.19
C GLY A 267 -14.25 -0.43 -35.36
N GLY A 268 -13.06 -0.01 -35.75
CA GLY A 268 -12.27 -0.58 -36.83
C GLY A 268 -11.73 -1.98 -36.50
N ARG A 269 -11.50 -2.79 -37.55
CA ARG A 269 -10.93 -4.14 -37.40
C ARG A 269 -9.43 -4.03 -37.08
N VAL A 270 -9.03 -4.50 -35.88
CA VAL A 270 -7.63 -4.48 -35.45
C VAL A 270 -6.75 -5.34 -36.38
N PRO A 271 -5.72 -4.77 -37.03
CA PRO A 271 -4.81 -5.52 -37.88
C PRO A 271 -4.11 -6.64 -37.10
N PRO A 272 -3.79 -7.78 -37.76
CA PRO A 272 -3.14 -8.91 -37.09
C PRO A 272 -1.83 -8.56 -36.37
N ALA A 273 -1.03 -7.64 -36.89
CA ALA A 273 0.22 -7.17 -36.31
C ALA A 273 0.02 -6.44 -34.98
N LEU A 274 -1.14 -5.80 -34.77
CA LEU A 274 -1.44 -5.01 -33.57
C LEU A 274 -2.15 -5.82 -32.47
N ARG A 275 -2.64 -7.01 -32.81
CA ARG A 275 -3.34 -7.89 -31.84
C ARG A 275 -2.45 -8.34 -30.70
N ALA A 276 -1.15 -8.43 -30.91
CA ALA A 276 -0.20 -8.80 -29.86
C ALA A 276 -0.11 -7.71 -28.76
N GLN A 277 -0.07 -6.44 -29.16
CA GLN A 277 0.01 -5.30 -28.22
C GLN A 277 -1.31 -5.16 -27.45
N LEU A 278 -2.45 -5.34 -28.13
CA LEU A 278 -3.75 -5.29 -27.46
C LEU A 278 -3.91 -6.43 -26.45
N ARG A 279 -3.51 -7.66 -26.79
CA ARG A 279 -3.51 -8.79 -25.84
C ARG A 279 -2.60 -8.52 -24.64
N GLN A 280 -1.40 -7.95 -24.89
CA GLN A 280 -0.51 -7.59 -23.80
C GLN A 280 -1.14 -6.58 -22.83
N LEU A 281 -1.80 -5.54 -23.38
CA LEU A 281 -2.53 -4.57 -22.56
C LEU A 281 -3.65 -5.25 -21.74
N GLU A 282 -4.47 -6.08 -22.39
CA GLU A 282 -5.57 -6.81 -21.73
C GLU A 282 -5.06 -7.77 -20.63
N GLU A 283 -3.91 -8.40 -20.84
CA GLU A 283 -3.26 -9.23 -19.81
C GLU A 283 -2.76 -8.39 -18.61
N ASP A 284 -2.18 -7.22 -18.88
CA ASP A 284 -1.69 -6.33 -17.84
C ASP A 284 -2.87 -5.73 -17.05
N GLN A 285 -3.97 -5.35 -17.71
CA GLN A 285 -5.22 -4.92 -17.09
C GLN A 285 -5.82 -6.03 -16.20
N LYS A 286 -5.87 -7.28 -16.68
CA LYS A 286 -6.35 -8.42 -15.90
C LYS A 286 -5.46 -8.71 -14.68
N ARG A 287 -4.15 -8.59 -14.80
CA ARG A 287 -3.21 -8.73 -13.68
C ARG A 287 -3.44 -7.65 -12.62
N ARG A 288 -3.65 -6.39 -13.04
CA ARG A 288 -3.96 -5.26 -12.18
C ARG A 288 -5.26 -5.47 -11.40
N ALA A 289 -6.35 -5.87 -12.10
CA ALA A 289 -7.62 -6.17 -11.46
C ALA A 289 -7.50 -7.32 -10.45
N THR A 290 -6.77 -8.39 -10.78
CA THR A 290 -6.52 -9.52 -9.87
C THR A 290 -5.77 -9.07 -8.62
N ARG A 291 -4.79 -8.18 -8.77
CA ARG A 291 -4.06 -7.61 -7.62
C ARG A 291 -4.97 -6.75 -6.76
N HIS A 292 -5.72 -5.83 -7.37
CA HIS A 292 -6.64 -4.96 -6.63
C HIS A 292 -7.66 -5.78 -5.84
N LYS A 293 -8.24 -6.83 -6.44
CA LYS A 293 -9.11 -7.78 -5.75
C LYS A 293 -8.45 -8.38 -4.51
N ARG A 294 -7.19 -8.81 -4.61
CA ARG A 294 -6.44 -9.36 -3.48
C ARG A 294 -6.22 -8.33 -2.38
N ASP A 295 -5.86 -7.11 -2.76
CA ASP A 295 -5.64 -6.01 -1.82
C ASP A 295 -6.94 -5.68 -1.05
N VAL A 296 -8.11 -5.72 -1.72
CA VAL A 296 -9.42 -5.54 -1.09
C VAL A 296 -9.72 -6.67 -0.11
N LEU A 297 -9.49 -7.94 -0.50
CA LEU A 297 -9.72 -9.09 0.37
C LEU A 297 -8.76 -9.12 1.57
N ASP A 298 -7.48 -8.82 1.36
CA ASP A 298 -6.50 -8.72 2.45
C ASP A 298 -6.89 -7.62 3.44
N ARG A 299 -7.42 -6.50 2.93
CA ARG A 299 -7.94 -5.43 3.76
C ARG A 299 -9.15 -5.86 4.57
N ALA A 300 -10.11 -6.55 3.98
CA ALA A 300 -11.28 -7.06 4.67
C ALA A 300 -10.88 -8.03 5.82
N ILE A 301 -9.95 -8.93 5.56
CA ILE A 301 -9.42 -9.83 6.60
C ILE A 301 -8.70 -9.04 7.69
N THR A 302 -7.92 -8.01 7.34
CA THR A 302 -7.24 -7.15 8.31
C THR A 302 -8.23 -6.39 9.18
N ASP A 303 -9.35 -5.92 8.62
CA ASP A 303 -10.43 -5.27 9.37
C ASP A 303 -11.08 -6.24 10.36
N LEU A 304 -11.37 -7.49 9.96
CA LEU A 304 -11.84 -8.54 10.86
C LEU A 304 -10.82 -8.88 11.96
N MET A 305 -9.52 -8.98 11.62
CA MET A 305 -8.47 -9.19 12.61
C MET A 305 -8.44 -8.06 13.65
N SER A 306 -8.64 -6.81 13.21
CA SER A 306 -8.70 -5.66 14.11
C SER A 306 -9.88 -5.75 15.09
N LEU A 307 -11.03 -6.24 14.63
CA LEU A 307 -12.21 -6.45 15.48
C LEU A 307 -11.95 -7.55 16.52
N TYR A 308 -11.45 -8.71 16.11
CA TYR A 308 -11.14 -9.79 17.05
C TYR A 308 -10.00 -9.42 18.02
N ARG A 309 -9.04 -8.59 17.61
CA ARG A 309 -8.05 -8.00 18.51
C ARG A 309 -8.74 -7.15 19.59
N ASP A 310 -9.69 -6.32 19.22
CA ASP A 310 -10.45 -5.49 20.18
C ASP A 310 -11.31 -6.36 21.11
N VAL A 311 -11.88 -7.47 20.60
CA VAL A 311 -12.58 -8.48 21.44
C VAL A 311 -11.62 -9.10 22.46
N ALA A 312 -10.40 -9.49 22.06
CA ALA A 312 -9.40 -10.02 22.99
C ALA A 312 -8.98 -8.97 24.05
N VAL A 313 -8.87 -7.70 23.67
CA VAL A 313 -8.61 -6.58 24.61
C VAL A 313 -9.74 -6.48 25.64
N ALA A 314 -10.99 -6.52 25.21
CA ALA A 314 -12.15 -6.48 26.11
C ALA A 314 -12.20 -7.69 27.04
N GLN A 315 -11.91 -8.91 26.55
CA GLN A 315 -11.89 -10.15 27.34
C GLN A 315 -10.77 -10.19 28.38
N THR A 316 -9.63 -9.58 28.09
CA THR A 316 -8.47 -9.54 29.00
C THR A 316 -8.48 -8.37 29.95
N GLY A 317 -9.35 -7.38 29.74
CA GLY A 317 -9.40 -6.13 30.53
C GLY A 317 -8.17 -5.25 30.33
N ALA A 318 -7.46 -5.38 29.20
CA ALA A 318 -6.29 -4.58 28.89
C ALA A 318 -6.70 -3.11 28.60
N THR A 319 -5.92 -2.16 29.15
CA THR A 319 -6.17 -0.71 29.00
C THR A 319 -5.48 -0.14 27.76
N VAL A 320 -5.75 -0.72 26.59
CA VAL A 320 -5.26 -0.22 25.31
C VAL A 320 -6.40 0.31 24.46
N GLN A 321 -6.09 1.31 23.62
CA GLN A 321 -7.09 1.93 22.76
C GLN A 321 -7.64 0.92 21.76
N LEU A 322 -8.96 0.92 21.59
CA LEU A 322 -9.62 0.11 20.57
C LEU A 322 -9.39 0.71 19.18
N VAL A 323 -9.26 -0.17 18.20
CA VAL A 323 -9.18 0.20 16.77
C VAL A 323 -10.57 0.55 16.23
N ASN A 324 -11.60 -0.15 16.70
CA ASN A 324 -12.96 -0.06 16.18
C ASN A 324 -13.88 0.69 17.18
N LEU A 325 -13.60 1.97 17.46
CA LEU A 325 -14.35 2.77 18.42
C LEU A 325 -15.85 2.85 18.09
N ALA A 326 -16.20 3.07 16.82
CA ALA A 326 -17.60 3.12 16.38
C ALA A 326 -18.35 1.77 16.59
N HIS A 327 -17.62 0.67 16.75
CA HIS A 327 -18.15 -0.68 16.89
C HIS A 327 -17.96 -1.25 18.31
N GLU A 328 -17.73 -0.41 19.32
CA GLU A 328 -17.51 -0.84 20.69
C GLU A 328 -18.64 -1.75 21.21
N GLY A 329 -19.89 -1.49 20.81
CA GLY A 329 -21.05 -2.33 21.15
C GLY A 329 -20.89 -3.77 20.62
N HIS A 330 -20.49 -3.93 19.35
CA HIS A 330 -20.25 -5.24 18.74
C HIS A 330 -19.07 -5.97 19.41
N VAL A 331 -18.00 -5.24 19.75
CA VAL A 331 -16.84 -5.77 20.47
C VAL A 331 -17.26 -6.34 21.83
N ARG A 332 -18.04 -5.58 22.61
CA ARG A 332 -18.54 -6.02 23.93
C ARG A 332 -19.46 -7.24 23.82
N ASP A 333 -20.35 -7.25 22.84
CA ASP A 333 -21.26 -8.35 22.57
C ASP A 333 -20.52 -9.63 22.21
N LEU A 334 -19.52 -9.58 21.33
CA LEU A 334 -18.67 -10.70 20.98
C LEU A 334 -17.85 -11.17 22.19
N ALA A 335 -17.26 -10.25 22.95
CA ALA A 335 -16.47 -10.57 24.13
C ALA A 335 -17.30 -11.30 25.20
N ALA A 336 -18.57 -10.94 25.35
CA ALA A 336 -19.48 -11.59 26.31
C ALA A 336 -19.95 -12.99 25.86
N ARG A 337 -20.00 -13.23 24.54
CA ARG A 337 -20.51 -14.51 23.97
C ARG A 337 -19.42 -15.52 23.62
N THR A 338 -18.15 -15.12 23.62
CA THR A 338 -17.03 -15.96 23.21
C THR A 338 -15.96 -16.01 24.31
N THR A 339 -15.14 -17.05 24.27
CA THR A 339 -13.95 -17.15 25.14
C THR A 339 -12.73 -16.58 24.44
N LEU A 340 -11.69 -16.22 25.21
CA LEU A 340 -10.41 -15.80 24.65
C LEU A 340 -9.81 -16.87 23.72
N ALA A 341 -9.99 -18.15 24.04
CA ALA A 341 -9.54 -19.25 23.19
C ALA A 341 -10.27 -19.28 21.84
N ASP A 342 -11.57 -18.97 21.81
CA ASP A 342 -12.32 -18.84 20.55
C ASP A 342 -11.83 -17.63 19.74
N THR A 343 -11.61 -16.50 20.40
CA THR A 343 -11.09 -15.28 19.78
C THR A 343 -9.71 -15.51 19.15
N MET A 344 -8.80 -16.20 19.85
CA MET A 344 -7.48 -16.55 19.31
C MET A 344 -7.59 -17.50 18.11
N ARG A 345 -8.48 -18.50 18.17
CA ARG A 345 -8.74 -19.40 17.03
C ARG A 345 -9.25 -18.62 15.80
N CYS A 346 -10.12 -17.63 16.00
CA CYS A 346 -10.59 -16.77 14.88
C CYS A 346 -9.44 -15.95 14.30
N LEU A 347 -8.56 -15.39 15.12
CA LEU A 347 -7.37 -14.67 14.66
C LEU A 347 -6.43 -15.58 13.86
N ASP A 348 -6.21 -16.82 14.30
CA ASP A 348 -5.39 -17.82 13.59
C ASP A 348 -6.01 -18.18 12.23
N ALA A 349 -7.34 -18.34 12.17
CA ALA A 349 -8.06 -18.63 10.93
C ALA A 349 -7.94 -17.46 9.92
N LEU A 350 -8.05 -16.22 10.39
CA LEU A 350 -7.86 -15.01 9.58
C LEU A 350 -6.42 -14.91 9.07
N GLY A 351 -5.43 -15.16 9.94
CA GLY A 351 -4.01 -15.21 9.55
C GLY A 351 -3.74 -16.26 8.47
N THR A 352 -4.28 -17.48 8.65
CA THR A 352 -4.16 -18.58 7.67
C THR A 352 -4.80 -18.21 6.33
N ALA A 353 -5.93 -17.51 6.33
CA ALA A 353 -6.57 -17.05 5.09
C ALA A 353 -5.70 -16.06 4.32
N ARG A 354 -5.05 -15.11 5.01
CA ARG A 354 -4.09 -14.18 4.39
C ARG A 354 -2.91 -14.91 3.75
N GLU A 355 -2.32 -15.88 4.45
CA GLU A 355 -1.23 -16.71 3.93
C GLU A 355 -1.65 -17.48 2.68
N ARG A 356 -2.86 -18.07 2.68
CA ARG A 356 -3.42 -18.79 1.53
C ARG A 356 -3.63 -17.86 0.32
N LEU A 357 -4.16 -16.67 0.54
CA LEU A 357 -4.32 -15.65 -0.52
C LEU A 357 -2.98 -15.22 -1.10
N ALA A 358 -1.97 -15.00 -0.25
CA ALA A 358 -0.60 -14.69 -0.68
C ALA A 358 0.03 -15.86 -1.47
N GLY A 359 -0.27 -17.11 -1.07
CA GLY A 359 0.16 -18.35 -1.73
C GLY A 359 -0.61 -18.71 -3.00
N ASN A 360 -1.43 -17.80 -3.57
CA ASN A 360 -2.24 -18.04 -4.78
C ASN A 360 -3.33 -19.13 -4.66
N VAL A 361 -3.81 -19.44 -3.48
CA VAL A 361 -5.01 -20.25 -3.32
C VAL A 361 -6.23 -19.50 -3.88
N ALA A 362 -7.18 -20.22 -4.46
CA ALA A 362 -8.41 -19.63 -4.97
C ALA A 362 -9.12 -18.82 -3.86
N PRO A 363 -9.42 -17.52 -4.07
CA PRO A 363 -9.93 -16.66 -3.01
C PRO A 363 -11.18 -17.20 -2.32
N LEU A 364 -12.15 -17.69 -3.08
CA LEU A 364 -13.38 -18.26 -2.53
C LEU A 364 -13.09 -19.40 -1.56
N LEU A 365 -12.24 -20.34 -1.94
CA LEU A 365 -11.90 -21.49 -1.09
C LEU A 365 -11.18 -21.07 0.20
N ALA A 366 -10.28 -20.10 0.11
CA ALA A 366 -9.57 -19.58 1.28
C ALA A 366 -10.55 -18.89 2.26
N LEU A 367 -11.51 -18.11 1.73
CA LEU A 367 -12.50 -17.39 2.53
C LEU A 367 -13.59 -18.29 3.08
N GLU A 368 -14.05 -19.31 2.35
CA GLU A 368 -14.97 -20.32 2.87
C GLU A 368 -14.37 -21.04 4.08
N ALA A 369 -13.12 -21.51 3.96
CA ALA A 369 -12.42 -22.14 5.08
C ALA A 369 -12.29 -21.20 6.29
N MET A 370 -11.94 -19.94 6.06
CA MET A 370 -11.88 -18.90 7.09
C MET A 370 -13.25 -18.71 7.76
N ALA A 371 -14.29 -18.46 6.97
CA ALA A 371 -15.63 -18.18 7.49
C ALA A 371 -16.21 -19.37 8.28
N LEU A 372 -15.91 -20.59 7.86
CA LEU A 372 -16.26 -21.81 8.61
C LEU A 372 -15.60 -21.87 10.01
N ASP A 373 -14.35 -21.38 10.12
CA ASP A 373 -13.63 -21.32 11.39
C ASP A 373 -14.06 -20.15 12.29
N LEU A 374 -14.63 -19.08 11.71
CA LEU A 374 -15.19 -17.95 12.48
C LEU A 374 -16.51 -18.29 13.18
N ARG A 375 -17.19 -19.38 12.81
CA ARG A 375 -18.46 -19.78 13.43
C ARG A 375 -18.30 -20.01 14.95
N PRO A 376 -19.32 -19.61 15.74
CA PRO A 376 -19.38 -19.98 17.14
C PRO A 376 -19.36 -21.51 17.28
N ARG A 377 -18.51 -22.03 18.13
CA ARG A 377 -18.57 -23.46 18.49
C ARG A 377 -19.67 -23.63 19.53
N THR A 378 -20.64 -24.48 19.25
CA THR A 378 -21.61 -24.91 20.27
C THR A 378 -20.80 -25.57 21.39
N PRO A 379 -20.98 -25.12 22.66
CA PRO A 379 -20.28 -25.80 23.76
C PRO A 379 -20.62 -27.30 23.70
N SER A 380 -19.62 -28.12 23.59
CA SER A 380 -19.76 -29.57 23.69
C SER A 380 -20.45 -29.85 25.02
N ARG A 381 -21.71 -30.32 24.97
CA ARG A 381 -22.35 -30.88 26.16
C ARG A 381 -21.49 -32.06 26.62
N ARG A 382 -20.73 -31.83 27.69
CA ARG A 382 -20.16 -32.93 28.47
C ARG A 382 -21.21 -33.48 29.42
#